data_7895bdf36d0a160f32a3ccb21c47f676
#
_entry.id   7895bdf36d0a160f32a3ccb21c47f676
#
_cell.length_a   1.000
_cell.length_b   1.000
_cell.length_c   1.000
_cell.angle_alpha   90.00
_cell.angle_beta   90.00
_cell.angle_gamma   90.00
#
_symmetry.space_group_name_H-M   'P 1'
#
loop_
_entity.id
_entity.type
_entity.pdbx_description
1 polymer ?
#
loop_
_entity_poly.entity_id
_entity_poly.type
_entity_poly.pdbx_seq_one_letter_code
_entity_poly.pdbx_strand_id
1 'polypeptide(L)'
;MTTIPKDTNAAPVTGSLDAASNIAVVGGGIGGLVAAYWLAKAGARVTVYEASDQLGGLGTFFQYRNVSLERFYHCMLPSDRHLLGVLRELDLEDHIYWKETSFGFMRDGRLYGLNTPLELLRFSPLSFVDRIRVGLTGVWGSICSSDGLDNVTCVEWLSRLSGRRAFETFWKPMLQAKFGDRYHEVPALWFWTRFNREKGGGKRECKGYIRGGYRRIIDTLAQFIEAHGGTIKLQAPVEKLDLTADDRLVVKTAH
;
A
#
# COMPACT_ATOMS: atom_id res chain seq x y z
N MET A 1 -3.15 4.75 -24.32
CA MET A 1 -2.11 5.31 -23.44
C MET A 1 -2.81 6.21 -22.43
N THR A 2 -2.90 5.80 -21.17
CA THR A 2 -3.55 6.59 -20.12
C THR A 2 -2.47 7.51 -19.55
N THR A 3 -2.58 8.80 -19.84
CA THR A 3 -1.69 9.84 -19.30
C THR A 3 -1.95 10.00 -17.80
N ILE A 4 -0.92 9.74 -16.99
CA ILE A 4 -0.91 9.99 -15.55
C ILE A 4 -0.83 11.51 -15.34
N PRO A 5 -1.63 12.10 -14.40
CA PRO A 5 -1.52 13.51 -14.06
C PRO A 5 -0.12 13.82 -13.54
N LYS A 6 0.53 14.83 -14.12
CA LYS A 6 1.92 15.23 -13.78
C LYS A 6 2.05 16.09 -12.51
N ASP A 7 0.98 16.36 -11.79
CA ASP A 7 1.02 17.23 -10.62
C ASP A 7 1.35 16.45 -9.35
N THR A 8 2.62 16.42 -9.00
CA THR A 8 3.11 15.96 -7.71
C THR A 8 3.84 17.09 -7.01
N ASN A 9 3.11 17.92 -6.27
CA ASN A 9 3.69 18.75 -5.22
C ASN A 9 3.90 17.91 -3.95
N ALA A 10 4.85 16.97 -4.00
CA ALA A 10 5.57 16.60 -2.78
C ALA A 10 6.58 17.75 -2.57
N ALA A 11 6.34 18.57 -1.55
CA ALA A 11 7.30 19.60 -1.19
C ALA A 11 8.66 18.92 -0.93
N PRO A 12 9.75 19.35 -1.57
CA PRO A 12 11.06 18.81 -1.26
C PRO A 12 11.34 19.08 0.22
N VAL A 13 11.92 18.10 0.91
CA VAL A 13 12.46 18.31 2.26
C VAL A 13 13.58 19.35 2.12
N THR A 14 13.25 20.63 2.28
CA THR A 14 14.17 21.77 2.21
C THR A 14 14.71 22.07 3.61
N GLY A 15 15.45 21.14 4.18
CA GLY A 15 16.30 21.35 5.33
C GLY A 15 17.65 20.73 5.02
N SER A 16 18.71 21.50 4.94
CA SER A 16 20.06 20.95 4.95
C SER A 16 20.28 20.35 6.34
N LEU A 17 20.30 19.02 6.42
CA LEU A 17 20.85 18.35 7.59
C LEU A 17 22.35 18.63 7.60
N ASP A 18 22.92 18.92 8.78
CA ASP A 18 24.37 19.00 8.90
C ASP A 18 24.97 17.68 8.40
N ALA A 19 25.93 17.75 7.47
CA ALA A 19 26.64 16.59 6.93
C ALA A 19 27.35 15.74 8.01
N ALA A 20 27.41 16.24 9.24
CA ALA A 20 27.91 15.56 10.43
C ALA A 20 26.82 14.73 11.15
N SER A 21 25.54 14.81 10.76
CA SER A 21 24.46 14.09 11.44
C SER A 21 24.54 12.58 11.16
N ASN A 22 24.80 11.80 12.22
CA ASN A 22 24.69 10.34 12.15
C ASN A 22 23.25 9.94 12.52
N ILE A 23 22.53 9.34 11.61
CA ILE A 23 21.12 8.97 11.81
C ILE A 23 20.97 7.47 11.71
N ALA A 24 20.35 6.88 12.74
CA ALA A 24 19.96 5.48 12.74
C ALA A 24 18.52 5.33 12.22
N VAL A 25 18.32 4.44 11.26
CA VAL A 25 17.00 4.01 10.79
C VAL A 25 16.78 2.58 11.23
N VAL A 26 15.76 2.35 12.04
CA VAL A 26 15.43 1.02 12.57
C VAL A 26 14.34 0.39 11.69
N GLY A 27 14.69 -0.69 11.03
CA GLY A 27 13.86 -1.44 10.10
C GLY A 27 14.17 -1.13 8.63
N GLY A 28 14.62 -2.15 7.89
CA GLY A 28 14.93 -2.11 6.46
C GLY A 28 13.73 -2.43 5.55
N GLY A 29 12.50 -2.22 6.02
CA GLY A 29 11.31 -2.25 5.17
C GLY A 29 11.26 -1.07 4.20
N ILE A 30 10.33 -1.08 3.24
CA ILE A 30 10.21 -0.01 2.22
C ILE A 30 10.14 1.39 2.86
N GLY A 31 9.37 1.56 3.95
CA GLY A 31 9.28 2.83 4.65
C GLY A 31 10.62 3.31 5.23
N GLY A 32 11.36 2.41 5.88
CA GLY A 32 12.69 2.71 6.43
C GLY A 32 13.72 3.00 5.34
N LEU A 33 13.70 2.23 4.25
CA LEU A 33 14.60 2.46 3.10
C LEU A 33 14.32 3.80 2.41
N VAL A 34 13.05 4.18 2.24
CA VAL A 34 12.69 5.48 1.67
C VAL A 34 13.11 6.62 2.61
N ALA A 35 12.91 6.47 3.92
CA ALA A 35 13.40 7.45 4.90
C ALA A 35 14.93 7.58 4.84
N ALA A 36 15.65 6.46 4.81
CA ALA A 36 17.11 6.43 4.67
C ALA A 36 17.60 7.07 3.36
N TYR A 37 16.91 6.80 2.26
CA TYR A 37 17.17 7.43 0.96
C TYR A 37 17.07 8.96 1.05
N TRP A 38 15.98 9.50 1.61
CA TRP A 38 15.81 10.95 1.73
C TRP A 38 16.85 11.59 2.66
N LEU A 39 17.18 10.92 3.76
CA LEU A 39 18.20 11.39 4.69
C LEU A 39 19.60 11.39 4.06
N ALA A 40 19.97 10.31 3.37
CA ALA A 40 21.24 10.23 2.64
C ALA A 40 21.31 11.27 1.53
N LYS A 41 20.23 11.49 0.78
CA LYS A 41 20.12 12.53 -0.25
C LYS A 41 20.27 13.94 0.32
N ALA A 42 19.82 14.15 1.57
CA ALA A 42 20.02 15.41 2.31
C ALA A 42 21.43 15.56 2.93
N GLY A 43 22.32 14.59 2.72
CA GLY A 43 23.73 14.64 3.18
C GLY A 43 23.98 14.01 4.54
N ALA A 44 22.98 13.41 5.19
CA ALA A 44 23.19 12.74 6.47
C ALA A 44 23.93 11.39 6.28
N ARG A 45 24.75 11.03 7.26
CA ARG A 45 25.33 9.68 7.36
C ARG A 45 24.31 8.73 7.97
N VAL A 46 23.74 7.85 7.18
CA VAL A 46 22.64 6.97 7.61
C VAL A 46 23.15 5.56 7.92
N THR A 47 22.70 4.97 9.01
CA THR A 47 22.84 3.54 9.29
C THR A 47 21.46 2.90 9.40
N VAL A 48 21.16 1.96 8.50
CA VAL A 48 19.93 1.17 8.54
C VAL A 48 20.20 -0.12 9.30
N TYR A 49 19.38 -0.41 10.31
CA TYR A 49 19.41 -1.66 11.09
C TYR A 49 18.21 -2.51 10.71
N GLU A 50 18.43 -3.70 10.19
CA GLU A 50 17.39 -4.67 9.83
C GLU A 50 17.59 -5.96 10.61
N ALA A 51 16.53 -6.44 11.23
CA ALA A 51 16.58 -7.64 12.06
C ALA A 51 16.74 -8.92 11.25
N SER A 52 16.17 -8.95 10.04
CA SER A 52 16.23 -10.13 9.16
C SER A 52 17.53 -10.16 8.33
N ASP A 53 17.70 -11.24 7.61
CA ASP A 53 18.80 -11.44 6.65
C ASP A 53 18.54 -10.76 5.30
N GLN A 54 17.36 -10.10 5.13
CA GLN A 54 16.92 -9.52 3.89
C GLN A 54 16.17 -8.21 4.11
N LEU A 55 16.46 -7.21 3.26
CA LEU A 55 15.70 -5.95 3.20
C LEU A 55 14.31 -6.15 2.60
N GLY A 56 13.42 -5.18 2.86
CA GLY A 56 12.13 -5.04 2.20
C GLY A 56 10.92 -5.16 3.14
N GLY A 57 11.05 -5.74 4.32
CA GLY A 57 9.93 -5.94 5.23
C GLY A 57 8.79 -6.74 4.57
N LEU A 58 7.58 -6.19 4.47
CA LEU A 58 6.48 -6.84 3.75
C LEU A 58 6.70 -6.92 2.23
N GLY A 59 7.59 -6.10 1.66
CA GLY A 59 8.01 -6.17 0.25
C GLY A 59 9.06 -7.25 -0.05
N THR A 60 9.38 -8.14 0.91
CA THR A 60 10.36 -9.21 0.73
C THR A 60 9.94 -10.19 -0.35
N PHE A 61 10.93 -10.88 -0.88
CA PHE A 61 10.79 -11.82 -1.97
C PHE A 61 11.53 -13.14 -1.66
N PHE A 62 11.27 -14.15 -2.45
CA PHE A 62 11.99 -15.42 -2.42
C PHE A 62 12.29 -15.87 -3.85
N GLN A 63 13.31 -16.69 -3.99
CA GLN A 63 13.64 -17.28 -5.28
C GLN A 63 12.85 -18.58 -5.49
N TYR A 64 12.16 -18.65 -6.63
CA TYR A 64 11.54 -19.88 -7.10
C TYR A 64 12.07 -20.19 -8.51
N ARG A 65 12.88 -21.23 -8.63
CA ARG A 65 13.64 -21.51 -9.87
C ARG A 65 14.46 -20.26 -10.26
N ASN A 66 14.25 -19.73 -11.45
CA ASN A 66 14.99 -18.56 -11.98
C ASN A 66 14.20 -17.24 -11.83
N VAL A 67 13.14 -17.23 -11.03
CA VAL A 67 12.26 -16.06 -10.87
C VAL A 67 12.22 -15.62 -9.41
N SER A 68 12.36 -14.32 -9.19
CA SER A 68 12.12 -13.70 -7.88
C SER A 68 10.63 -13.44 -7.73
N LEU A 69 10.03 -14.04 -6.71
CA LEU A 69 8.60 -13.88 -6.38
C LEU A 69 8.45 -13.13 -5.06
N GLU A 70 7.51 -12.20 -5.02
CA GLU A 70 7.17 -11.50 -3.79
C GLU A 70 6.42 -12.44 -2.83
N ARG A 71 6.70 -12.33 -1.52
CA ARG A 71 6.00 -13.13 -0.49
C ARG A 71 4.54 -12.71 -0.37
N PHE A 72 4.27 -11.42 -0.59
CA PHE A 72 2.93 -10.84 -0.61
C PHE A 72 2.77 -10.13 -1.94
N TYR A 73 1.59 -10.19 -2.54
CA TYR A 73 1.37 -9.45 -3.77
C TYR A 73 1.31 -7.94 -3.49
N HIS A 74 2.01 -7.18 -4.30
CA HIS A 74 1.98 -5.73 -4.26
C HIS A 74 1.61 -5.20 -5.63
N CYS A 75 0.71 -4.24 -5.67
CA CYS A 75 0.39 -3.49 -6.86
C CYS A 75 0.36 -2.00 -6.52
N MET A 76 0.67 -1.19 -7.50
CA MET A 76 0.57 0.25 -7.44
C MET A 76 -0.74 0.71 -8.03
N LEU A 77 -1.29 1.80 -7.51
CA LEU A 77 -2.42 2.48 -8.11
C LEU A 77 -1.96 3.81 -8.72
N PRO A 78 -2.65 4.32 -9.75
CA PRO A 78 -2.34 5.64 -10.31
C PRO A 78 -2.43 6.78 -9.29
N SER A 79 -3.17 6.57 -8.18
CA SER A 79 -3.32 7.49 -7.06
C SER A 79 -2.18 7.43 -6.04
N ASP A 80 -1.25 6.48 -6.13
CA ASP A 80 -0.13 6.31 -5.18
C ASP A 80 1.00 7.33 -5.46
N ARG A 81 0.67 8.62 -5.40
CA ARG A 81 1.52 9.74 -5.84
C ARG A 81 2.90 9.74 -5.18
N HIS A 82 2.96 9.46 -3.87
CA HIS A 82 4.23 9.45 -3.13
C HIS A 82 5.15 8.33 -3.61
N LEU A 83 4.62 7.11 -3.77
CA LEU A 83 5.39 5.99 -4.29
C LEU A 83 5.88 6.27 -5.71
N LEU A 84 4.97 6.71 -6.59
CA LEU A 84 5.32 7.04 -7.99
C LEU A 84 6.33 8.18 -8.06
N GLY A 85 6.28 9.16 -7.13
CA GLY A 85 7.27 10.22 -7.00
C GLY A 85 8.66 9.68 -6.69
N VAL A 86 8.77 8.80 -5.69
CA VAL A 86 10.05 8.15 -5.34
C VAL A 86 10.56 7.30 -6.51
N LEU A 87 9.71 6.53 -7.18
CA LEU A 87 10.13 5.71 -8.32
C LEU A 87 10.65 6.55 -9.49
N ARG A 88 10.07 7.73 -9.71
CA ARG A 88 10.57 8.69 -10.72
C ARG A 88 11.94 9.24 -10.35
N GLU A 89 12.16 9.59 -9.09
CA GLU A 89 13.47 10.07 -8.61
C GLU A 89 14.58 9.01 -8.67
N LEU A 90 14.18 7.74 -8.59
CA LEU A 90 15.08 6.59 -8.72
C LEU A 90 15.24 6.11 -10.18
N ASP A 91 14.69 6.83 -11.16
CA ASP A 91 14.68 6.46 -12.59
C ASP A 91 14.03 5.08 -12.86
N LEU A 92 13.04 4.72 -12.04
CA LEU A 92 12.32 3.44 -12.13
C LEU A 92 10.95 3.54 -12.81
N GLU A 93 10.48 4.73 -13.19
CA GLU A 93 9.15 4.96 -13.75
C GLU A 93 8.93 4.16 -15.06
N ASP A 94 9.93 4.09 -15.94
CA ASP A 94 9.87 3.36 -17.22
C ASP A 94 9.80 1.83 -17.04
N HIS A 95 10.10 1.35 -15.85
CA HIS A 95 9.95 -0.07 -15.51
C HIS A 95 8.54 -0.44 -15.04
N ILE A 96 7.66 0.54 -14.83
CA ILE A 96 6.28 0.31 -14.44
C ILE A 96 5.45 -0.04 -15.66
N TYR A 97 4.68 -1.11 -15.56
CA TYR A 97 3.65 -1.45 -16.54
C TYR A 97 2.28 -1.51 -15.88
N TRP A 98 1.30 -0.97 -16.59
CA TRP A 98 -0.07 -0.86 -16.09
C TRP A 98 -0.95 -1.91 -16.75
N LYS A 99 -1.79 -2.55 -15.95
CA LYS A 99 -2.77 -3.54 -16.41
C LYS A 99 -4.16 -3.17 -15.93
N GLU A 100 -5.11 -3.15 -16.85
CA GLU A 100 -6.52 -3.14 -16.47
C GLU A 100 -6.87 -4.44 -15.77
N THR A 101 -7.61 -4.33 -14.68
CA THR A 101 -8.06 -5.46 -13.88
C THR A 101 -9.58 -5.56 -13.96
N SER A 102 -10.08 -6.78 -13.88
CA SER A 102 -11.51 -7.05 -13.82
C SER A 102 -11.85 -7.69 -12.48
N PHE A 103 -12.93 -7.25 -11.89
CA PHE A 103 -13.48 -7.83 -10.68
C PHE A 103 -14.67 -8.73 -11.03
N GLY A 104 -14.69 -9.92 -10.47
CA GLY A 104 -15.77 -10.88 -10.65
C GLY A 104 -16.16 -11.52 -9.33
N PHE A 105 -17.43 -11.85 -9.21
CA PHE A 105 -18.02 -12.52 -8.06
C PHE A 105 -18.46 -13.93 -8.45
N MET A 106 -17.86 -14.94 -7.84
CA MET A 106 -18.26 -16.34 -8.05
C MET A 106 -19.32 -16.73 -7.05
N ARG A 107 -20.47 -17.21 -7.53
CA ARG A 107 -21.54 -17.73 -6.70
C ARG A 107 -22.28 -18.85 -7.39
N ASP A 108 -22.53 -19.94 -6.66
CA ASP A 108 -23.25 -21.12 -7.15
C ASP A 108 -22.73 -21.62 -8.50
N GLY A 109 -21.39 -21.66 -8.65
CA GLY A 109 -20.70 -22.09 -9.87
C GLY A 109 -20.75 -21.09 -11.03
N ARG A 110 -21.37 -19.92 -10.85
CA ARG A 110 -21.48 -18.87 -11.87
C ARG A 110 -20.60 -17.66 -11.56
N LEU A 111 -19.85 -17.20 -12.55
CA LEU A 111 -19.05 -15.97 -12.47
C LEU A 111 -19.88 -14.77 -12.95
N TYR A 112 -19.98 -13.76 -12.10
CA TYR A 112 -20.61 -12.47 -12.41
C TYR A 112 -19.53 -11.40 -12.50
N GLY A 113 -19.47 -10.66 -13.61
CA GLY A 113 -18.66 -9.43 -13.69
C GLY A 113 -19.28 -8.34 -12.82
N LEU A 114 -18.43 -7.50 -12.20
CA LEU A 114 -18.87 -6.38 -11.35
C LEU A 114 -18.01 -5.13 -11.58
N ASN A 115 -17.66 -4.88 -12.84
CA ASN A 115 -16.81 -3.73 -13.21
C ASN A 115 -17.62 -2.51 -13.65
N THR A 116 -18.91 -2.68 -13.91
CA THR A 116 -19.80 -1.62 -14.40
C THR A 116 -21.13 -1.61 -13.65
N PRO A 117 -21.82 -0.46 -13.58
CA PRO A 117 -23.17 -0.40 -13.00
C PRO A 117 -24.16 -1.36 -13.67
N LEU A 118 -24.03 -1.58 -14.99
CA LEU A 118 -24.89 -2.52 -15.71
C LEU A 118 -24.65 -3.97 -15.29
N GLU A 119 -23.40 -4.36 -15.02
CA GLU A 119 -23.08 -5.68 -14.51
C GLU A 119 -23.65 -5.88 -13.11
N LEU A 120 -23.59 -4.85 -12.24
CA LEU A 120 -24.25 -4.89 -10.93
C LEU A 120 -25.76 -5.05 -11.06
N LEU A 121 -26.40 -4.35 -12.00
CA LEU A 121 -27.85 -4.51 -12.26
C LEU A 121 -28.21 -5.91 -12.78
N ARG A 122 -27.28 -6.65 -13.39
CA ARG A 122 -27.43 -8.04 -13.84
C ARG A 122 -27.07 -9.08 -12.78
N PHE A 123 -26.62 -8.66 -11.59
CA PHE A 123 -26.22 -9.57 -10.53
C PHE A 123 -27.45 -10.24 -9.89
N SER A 124 -27.88 -11.36 -10.46
CA SER A 124 -29.11 -12.06 -10.09
C SER A 124 -29.20 -12.60 -8.64
N PRO A 125 -28.09 -12.85 -7.90
CA PRO A 125 -28.18 -13.23 -6.50
C PRO A 125 -28.80 -12.18 -5.57
N LEU A 126 -28.85 -10.91 -5.99
CA LEU A 126 -29.54 -9.84 -5.30
C LEU A 126 -30.90 -9.51 -5.93
N SER A 127 -31.87 -9.13 -5.10
CA SER A 127 -33.10 -8.53 -5.59
C SER A 127 -32.82 -7.22 -6.32
N PHE A 128 -33.73 -6.77 -7.19
CA PHE A 128 -33.52 -5.49 -7.91
C PHE A 128 -33.32 -4.31 -6.95
N VAL A 129 -34.11 -4.25 -5.87
CA VAL A 129 -33.98 -3.20 -4.84
C VAL A 129 -32.61 -3.25 -4.16
N ASP A 130 -32.12 -4.46 -3.83
CA ASP A 130 -30.83 -4.62 -3.17
C ASP A 130 -29.68 -4.22 -4.11
N ARG A 131 -29.77 -4.47 -5.42
CA ARG A 131 -28.79 -4.01 -6.42
C ARG A 131 -28.69 -2.48 -6.46
N ILE A 132 -29.85 -1.80 -6.44
CA ILE A 132 -29.88 -0.34 -6.37
C ILE A 132 -29.25 0.15 -5.07
N ARG A 133 -29.59 -0.44 -3.91
CA ARG A 133 -28.99 -0.08 -2.61
C ARG A 133 -27.47 -0.27 -2.58
N VAL A 134 -26.97 -1.38 -3.14
CA VAL A 134 -25.53 -1.63 -3.25
C VAL A 134 -24.87 -0.57 -4.13
N GLY A 135 -25.45 -0.23 -5.26
CA GLY A 135 -24.97 0.84 -6.13
C GLY A 135 -24.93 2.21 -5.43
N LEU A 136 -26.03 2.56 -4.75
CA LEU A 136 -26.10 3.81 -3.96
C LEU A 136 -25.11 3.83 -2.79
N THR A 137 -24.83 2.67 -2.17
CA THR A 137 -23.78 2.56 -1.14
C THR A 137 -22.40 2.92 -1.72
N GLY A 138 -22.09 2.45 -2.93
CA GLY A 138 -20.85 2.82 -3.61
C GLY A 138 -20.76 4.32 -3.91
N VAL A 139 -21.83 4.92 -4.41
CA VAL A 139 -21.91 6.36 -4.65
C VAL A 139 -21.76 7.14 -3.34
N TRP A 140 -22.52 6.77 -2.31
CA TRP A 140 -22.44 7.43 -1.00
C TRP A 140 -21.04 7.33 -0.40
N GLY A 141 -20.44 6.13 -0.38
CA GLY A 141 -19.07 5.93 0.13
C GLY A 141 -18.04 6.76 -0.62
N SER A 142 -18.33 7.15 -1.86
CA SER A 142 -17.41 7.98 -2.64
C SER A 142 -17.56 9.50 -2.39
N ILE A 143 -18.63 9.97 -1.73
CA ILE A 143 -18.90 11.41 -1.50
C ILE A 143 -19.01 11.78 -0.03
N CYS A 144 -19.29 10.82 0.88
CA CYS A 144 -19.40 11.09 2.30
C CYS A 144 -18.04 11.43 2.94
N SER A 145 -18.06 12.13 4.09
CA SER A 145 -16.87 12.34 4.92
C SER A 145 -16.39 11.01 5.52
N SER A 146 -15.09 10.95 5.84
CA SER A 146 -14.47 9.85 6.59
C SER A 146 -14.63 9.98 8.11
N ASP A 147 -15.16 11.11 8.59
CA ASP A 147 -15.22 11.42 10.02
C ASP A 147 -15.99 10.35 10.80
N GLY A 148 -15.36 9.82 11.84
CA GLY A 148 -15.94 8.81 12.72
C GLY A 148 -16.06 7.39 12.12
N LEU A 149 -15.64 7.16 10.87
CA LEU A 149 -15.69 5.83 10.25
C LEU A 149 -14.64 4.85 10.80
N ASP A 150 -13.67 5.32 11.54
CA ASP A 150 -12.72 4.53 12.31
C ASP A 150 -13.37 3.84 13.53
N ASN A 151 -14.44 4.43 14.07
CA ASN A 151 -15.18 3.94 15.24
C ASN A 151 -16.41 3.08 14.88
N VAL A 152 -16.64 2.83 13.61
CA VAL A 152 -17.77 2.03 13.10
C VAL A 152 -17.22 0.88 12.26
N THR A 153 -17.78 -0.32 12.43
CA THR A 153 -17.35 -1.47 11.63
C THR A 153 -17.90 -1.46 10.20
N CYS A 154 -17.21 -2.12 9.27
CA CYS A 154 -17.73 -2.37 7.92
C CYS A 154 -19.09 -3.07 7.95
N VAL A 155 -19.28 -3.99 8.89
CA VAL A 155 -20.54 -4.73 9.05
C VAL A 155 -21.69 -3.79 9.34
N GLU A 156 -21.53 -2.92 10.34
CA GLU A 156 -22.55 -1.95 10.74
C GLU A 156 -22.82 -0.93 9.62
N TRP A 157 -21.77 -0.33 9.09
CA TRP A 157 -21.88 0.72 8.09
C TRP A 157 -22.52 0.24 6.79
N LEU A 158 -22.03 -0.87 6.23
CA LEU A 158 -22.56 -1.43 4.97
C LEU A 158 -23.96 -2.04 5.15
N SER A 159 -24.25 -2.66 6.30
CA SER A 159 -25.59 -3.15 6.59
C SER A 159 -26.62 -2.03 6.73
N ARG A 160 -26.22 -0.92 7.34
CA ARG A 160 -27.08 0.28 7.48
C ARG A 160 -27.39 0.91 6.12
N LEU A 161 -26.40 0.99 5.22
CA LEU A 161 -26.57 1.62 3.91
C LEU A 161 -27.31 0.73 2.90
N SER A 162 -26.91 -0.53 2.79
CA SER A 162 -27.44 -1.43 1.75
C SER A 162 -28.53 -2.37 2.23
N GLY A 163 -28.70 -2.50 3.55
CA GLY A 163 -29.59 -3.46 4.18
C GLY A 163 -28.91 -4.81 4.45
N ARG A 164 -29.40 -5.51 5.48
CA ARG A 164 -28.79 -6.75 5.96
C ARG A 164 -28.71 -7.84 4.90
N ARG A 165 -29.75 -8.01 4.09
CA ARG A 165 -29.77 -9.01 3.01
C ARG A 165 -28.70 -8.75 1.96
N ALA A 166 -28.54 -7.49 1.52
CA ALA A 166 -27.51 -7.11 0.58
C ALA A 166 -26.11 -7.26 1.20
N PHE A 167 -25.97 -6.93 2.48
CA PHE A 167 -24.73 -7.16 3.21
C PHE A 167 -24.33 -8.64 3.20
N GLU A 168 -25.20 -9.55 3.66
CA GLU A 168 -24.91 -10.98 3.74
C GLU A 168 -24.61 -11.62 2.36
N THR A 169 -25.31 -11.14 1.32
CA THR A 169 -25.19 -11.72 -0.03
C THR A 169 -23.99 -11.18 -0.81
N PHE A 170 -23.60 -9.92 -0.60
CA PHE A 170 -22.64 -9.21 -1.44
C PHE A 170 -21.39 -8.77 -0.67
N TRP A 171 -21.54 -7.95 0.38
CA TRP A 171 -20.40 -7.36 1.08
C TRP A 171 -19.64 -8.32 1.98
N LYS A 172 -20.37 -9.16 2.72
CA LYS A 172 -19.77 -10.12 3.65
C LYS A 172 -18.83 -11.12 2.97
N PRO A 173 -19.19 -11.78 1.85
CA PRO A 173 -18.25 -12.67 1.16
C PRO A 173 -16.99 -11.97 0.69
N MET A 174 -17.07 -10.70 0.27
CA MET A 174 -15.91 -9.90 -0.13
C MET A 174 -15.00 -9.58 1.06
N LEU A 175 -15.59 -9.20 2.21
CA LEU A 175 -14.84 -8.95 3.44
C LEU A 175 -14.21 -10.24 3.98
N GLN A 176 -14.93 -11.34 3.97
CA GLN A 176 -14.42 -12.65 4.40
C GLN A 176 -13.29 -13.16 3.51
N ALA A 177 -13.39 -13.00 2.19
CA ALA A 177 -12.33 -13.38 1.26
C ALA A 177 -11.01 -12.64 1.55
N LYS A 178 -11.07 -11.43 2.11
CA LYS A 178 -9.90 -10.62 2.43
C LYS A 178 -9.42 -10.76 3.87
N PHE A 179 -10.32 -10.83 4.84
CA PHE A 179 -10.01 -10.75 6.27
C PHE A 179 -10.30 -12.05 7.05
N GLY A 180 -10.80 -13.09 6.35
CA GLY A 180 -11.21 -14.33 7.02
C GLY A 180 -12.26 -14.07 8.08
N ASP A 181 -12.14 -14.76 9.21
CA ASP A 181 -13.09 -14.67 10.32
C ASP A 181 -13.08 -13.31 11.04
N ARG A 182 -12.01 -12.54 10.88
CA ARG A 182 -11.89 -11.20 11.49
C ARG A 182 -12.56 -10.08 10.69
N TYR A 183 -13.33 -10.39 9.64
CA TYR A 183 -14.02 -9.38 8.82
C TYR A 183 -14.95 -8.45 9.62
N HIS A 184 -15.46 -8.91 10.75
CA HIS A 184 -16.36 -8.16 11.63
C HIS A 184 -15.67 -7.06 12.45
N GLU A 185 -14.33 -7.13 12.58
CA GLU A 185 -13.51 -6.13 13.28
C GLU A 185 -13.05 -4.99 12.36
N VAL A 186 -13.24 -5.11 11.05
CA VAL A 186 -12.70 -4.17 10.06
C VAL A 186 -13.43 -2.83 10.16
N PRO A 187 -12.71 -1.70 10.38
CA PRO A 187 -13.33 -0.37 10.43
C PRO A 187 -13.91 0.03 9.08
N ALA A 188 -15.04 0.75 9.10
CA ALA A 188 -15.68 1.27 7.90
C ALA A 188 -14.76 2.21 7.11
N LEU A 189 -13.85 2.91 7.80
CA LEU A 189 -12.82 3.75 7.20
C LEU A 189 -11.99 3.00 6.16
N TRP A 190 -11.65 1.71 6.41
CA TRP A 190 -10.94 0.89 5.44
C TRP A 190 -11.72 0.75 4.13
N PHE A 191 -13.04 0.50 4.22
CA PHE A 191 -13.87 0.35 3.02
C PHE A 191 -14.08 1.70 2.31
N TRP A 192 -14.25 2.77 3.08
CA TRP A 192 -14.34 4.14 2.56
C TRP A 192 -13.08 4.53 1.76
N THR A 193 -11.89 4.21 2.29
CA THR A 193 -10.63 4.48 1.56
C THR A 193 -10.58 3.72 0.24
N ARG A 194 -11.16 2.53 0.18
CA ARG A 194 -11.27 1.74 -1.04
C ARG A 194 -12.07 2.46 -2.12
N PHE A 195 -13.24 2.99 -1.79
CA PHE A 195 -14.05 3.78 -2.74
C PHE A 195 -13.35 5.05 -3.21
N ASN A 196 -12.55 5.69 -2.35
CA ASN A 196 -11.93 6.97 -2.65
C ASN A 196 -10.57 6.86 -3.33
N ARG A 197 -9.81 5.81 -3.03
CA ARG A 197 -8.48 5.56 -3.60
C ARG A 197 -8.53 5.22 -5.09
N GLU A 198 -9.60 4.59 -5.54
CA GLU A 198 -9.75 4.11 -6.92
C GLU A 198 -10.36 5.14 -7.88
N LYS A 199 -10.76 6.31 -7.40
CA LYS A 199 -11.38 7.39 -8.22
C LYS A 199 -10.48 7.96 -9.33
N GLY A 200 -9.18 7.70 -9.31
CA GLY A 200 -8.20 8.30 -10.23
C GLY A 200 -7.99 7.57 -11.56
N GLY A 201 -8.62 6.43 -11.79
CA GLY A 201 -8.20 5.46 -12.81
C GLY A 201 -9.18 5.16 -13.94
N GLY A 202 -9.82 6.14 -14.57
CA GLY A 202 -10.57 5.89 -15.82
C GLY A 202 -11.78 4.95 -15.69
N LYS A 203 -12.21 4.35 -16.80
CA LYS A 203 -13.41 3.48 -16.85
C LYS A 203 -13.22 2.10 -16.23
N ARG A 204 -11.99 1.65 -15.98
CA ARG A 204 -11.64 0.36 -15.36
C ARG A 204 -10.52 0.54 -14.38
N GLU A 205 -10.54 -0.27 -13.33
CA GLU A 205 -9.45 -0.33 -12.34
C GLU A 205 -8.14 -0.72 -13.04
N CYS A 206 -7.10 0.09 -12.83
CA CYS A 206 -5.77 -0.14 -13.39
C CYS A 206 -4.77 -0.37 -12.27
N LYS A 207 -3.96 -1.42 -12.38
CA LYS A 207 -2.91 -1.75 -11.43
C LYS A 207 -1.55 -1.70 -12.09
N GLY A 208 -0.62 -1.04 -11.42
CA GLY A 208 0.77 -0.95 -11.83
C GLY A 208 1.62 -2.04 -11.17
N TYR A 209 2.56 -2.56 -11.94
CA TYR A 209 3.56 -3.50 -11.48
C TYR A 209 4.91 -3.06 -12.02
N ILE A 210 5.98 -3.31 -11.27
CA ILE A 210 7.33 -2.98 -11.71
C ILE A 210 8.04 -4.23 -12.26
N ARG A 211 8.72 -4.11 -13.37
CA ARG A 211 9.53 -5.19 -13.95
C ARG A 211 10.69 -5.53 -13.01
N GLY A 212 10.78 -6.79 -12.63
CA GLY A 212 11.73 -7.27 -11.62
C GLY A 212 11.18 -7.27 -10.18
N GLY A 213 9.90 -6.88 -10.00
CA GLY A 213 9.22 -6.88 -8.70
C GLY A 213 9.74 -5.81 -7.75
N TYR A 214 9.22 -5.80 -6.54
CA TYR A 214 9.64 -4.88 -5.47
C TYR A 214 11.12 -5.03 -5.10
N ARG A 215 11.73 -6.17 -5.39
CA ARG A 215 13.18 -6.37 -5.28
C ARG A 215 13.96 -5.25 -5.96
N ARG A 216 13.57 -4.87 -7.18
CA ARG A 216 14.23 -3.78 -7.92
C ARG A 216 14.21 -2.47 -7.14
N ILE A 217 13.07 -2.13 -6.52
CA ILE A 217 12.95 -0.93 -5.69
C ILE A 217 13.87 -1.01 -4.48
N ILE A 218 13.85 -2.14 -3.78
CA ILE A 218 14.67 -2.40 -2.58
C ILE A 218 16.15 -2.28 -2.92
N ASP A 219 16.59 -2.98 -3.96
CA ASP A 219 18.00 -3.00 -4.39
C ASP A 219 18.47 -1.60 -4.81
N THR A 220 17.63 -0.83 -5.54
CA THR A 220 17.98 0.54 -5.97
C THR A 220 18.08 1.50 -4.78
N LEU A 221 17.16 1.42 -3.81
CA LEU A 221 17.23 2.21 -2.59
C LEU A 221 18.47 1.88 -1.77
N ALA A 222 18.77 0.59 -1.59
CA ALA A 222 19.96 0.15 -0.86
C ALA A 222 21.25 0.65 -1.51
N GLN A 223 21.39 0.46 -2.82
CA GLN A 223 22.54 0.96 -3.60
C GLN A 223 22.72 2.47 -3.49
N PHE A 224 21.63 3.23 -3.54
CA PHE A 224 21.69 4.68 -3.36
C PHE A 224 22.21 5.06 -1.98
N ILE A 225 21.68 4.44 -0.91
CA ILE A 225 22.08 4.70 0.47
C ILE A 225 23.58 4.43 0.65
N GLU A 226 24.08 3.29 0.16
CA GLU A 226 25.49 2.91 0.26
C GLU A 226 26.39 3.82 -0.58
N ALA A 227 25.97 4.19 -1.78
CA ALA A 227 26.71 5.12 -2.65
C ALA A 227 26.86 6.53 -2.04
N HIS A 228 25.94 6.90 -1.12
CA HIS A 228 26.00 8.18 -0.39
C HIS A 228 26.63 8.05 1.01
N GLY A 229 27.41 6.99 1.24
CA GLY A 229 28.17 6.79 2.49
C GLY A 229 27.32 6.25 3.66
N GLY A 230 26.08 5.80 3.39
CA GLY A 230 25.27 5.10 4.36
C GLY A 230 25.72 3.64 4.57
N THR A 231 25.28 3.04 5.64
CA THR A 231 25.57 1.65 5.99
C THR A 231 24.28 0.87 6.22
N ILE A 232 24.21 -0.35 5.69
CA ILE A 232 23.10 -1.26 5.92
C ILE A 232 23.60 -2.45 6.75
N LYS A 233 22.97 -2.69 7.90
CA LYS A 233 23.29 -3.80 8.80
C LYS A 233 22.09 -4.76 8.81
N LEU A 234 22.28 -5.91 8.20
CA LEU A 234 21.35 -7.04 8.26
C LEU A 234 21.63 -7.87 9.50
N GLN A 235 20.67 -8.70 9.91
CA GLN A 235 20.75 -9.54 11.12
C GLN A 235 21.16 -8.73 12.38
N ALA A 236 20.73 -7.47 12.44
CA ALA A 236 21.04 -6.53 13.50
C ALA A 236 19.75 -6.03 14.18
N PRO A 237 19.03 -6.91 14.91
CA PRO A 237 17.83 -6.51 15.63
C PRO A 237 18.17 -5.47 16.69
N VAL A 238 17.48 -4.34 16.65
CA VAL A 238 17.61 -3.29 17.66
C VAL A 238 16.76 -3.70 18.86
N GLU A 239 17.41 -3.91 19.99
CA GLU A 239 16.75 -4.30 21.24
C GLU A 239 16.42 -3.11 22.12
N LYS A 240 17.29 -2.09 22.10
CA LYS A 240 17.14 -0.94 22.98
C LYS A 240 17.72 0.33 22.37
N LEU A 241 17.09 1.43 22.70
CA LEU A 241 17.59 2.78 22.47
C LEU A 241 17.85 3.41 23.82
N ASP A 242 19.10 3.80 24.06
CA ASP A 242 19.50 4.51 25.29
C ASP A 242 19.91 5.95 24.92
N LEU A 243 19.50 6.91 25.75
CA LEU A 243 19.99 8.27 25.66
C LEU A 243 21.18 8.43 26.64
N THR A 244 22.29 8.92 26.12
CA THR A 244 23.45 9.23 26.96
C THR A 244 23.28 10.57 27.68
N ALA A 245 24.11 10.84 28.68
CA ALA A 245 24.09 12.11 29.42
C ALA A 245 24.37 13.35 28.52
N ASP A 246 25.00 13.14 27.35
CA ASP A 246 25.34 14.18 26.37
C ASP A 246 24.27 14.25 25.23
N ASP A 247 23.05 13.79 25.50
CA ASP A 247 21.92 13.74 24.53
C ASP A 247 22.21 12.95 23.23
N ARG A 248 23.12 11.98 23.28
CA ARG A 248 23.37 11.07 22.15
C ARG A 248 22.53 9.82 22.27
N LEU A 249 21.94 9.43 21.14
CA LEU A 249 21.21 8.17 21.06
C LEU A 249 22.18 7.02 20.78
N VAL A 250 22.15 6.01 21.64
CA VAL A 250 22.89 4.75 21.46
C VAL A 250 21.92 3.65 21.04
N VAL A 251 22.20 3.06 19.89
CA VAL A 251 21.45 1.90 19.38
C VAL A 251 22.13 0.63 19.85
N LYS A 252 21.43 -0.18 20.62
CA LYS A 252 21.91 -1.51 21.06
C LYS A 252 21.26 -2.59 20.21
N THR A 253 22.09 -3.44 19.63
CA THR A 253 21.70 -4.62 18.87
C THR A 253 22.03 -5.88 19.66
N ALA A 254 21.41 -7.02 19.31
CA ALA A 254 21.66 -8.31 19.95
C ALA A 254 23.08 -8.86 19.72
N HIS A 255 23.84 -8.28 18.79
CA HIS A 255 25.23 -8.67 18.44
C HIS A 255 26.10 -7.46 18.23
#